data_637cdad4adfa853609115cca659534dd
#
_entry.id   637cdad4adfa853609115cca659534dd
#
_cell.length_a   1.000
_cell.length_b   1.000
_cell.length_c   1.000
_cell.angle_alpha   90.00
_cell.angle_beta   90.00
_cell.angle_gamma   90.00
#
_symmetry.space_group_name_H-M   'P 1'
#
loop_
_entity.id
_entity.type
_entity.pdbx_description
1 polymer ?
#
loop_
_entity_poly.entity_id
_entity_poly.type
_entity_poly.pdbx_seq_one_letter_code
_entity_poly.pdbx_strand_id
1 'polypeptide(L)'
;SKAVEDEAERRDLTVFDATCPLVTKVHIEVNKFAKTGVDAVLIGHAGHPEVEGTMGRFDPQYGGRIHLIEDVLDVANLDLPTDTDLAFVTQTTLSMDDTAEVIDALKNKFPKIHAPRKDDICYATQNRQDAVKELAARCQVVLVVGSPNSSNSNRLRELAERLGAKAHLIDNAGEMQKDWFAGVDTVGVTAG
;
A
#
# COMPACT_ATOMS: atom_id res chain seq x y z
N SER A 1 12.81 5.28 -7.85
CA SER A 1 13.41 5.48 -6.51
C SER A 1 14.41 6.63 -6.54
N LYS A 2 14.73 7.21 -5.39
CA LYS A 2 15.72 8.32 -5.29
C LYS A 2 17.06 7.94 -5.94
N ALA A 3 17.53 6.73 -5.72
CA ALA A 3 18.79 6.24 -6.31
C ALA A 3 18.78 6.23 -7.85
N VAL A 4 17.63 5.91 -8.47
CA VAL A 4 17.49 5.94 -9.93
C VAL A 4 17.49 7.37 -10.47
N GLU A 5 16.84 8.29 -9.76
CA GLU A 5 16.83 9.72 -10.11
C GLU A 5 18.24 10.30 -10.05
N ASP A 6 18.96 10.04 -8.95
CA ASP A 6 20.34 10.51 -8.75
C ASP A 6 21.28 9.95 -9.83
N GLU A 7 21.11 8.69 -10.21
CA GLU A 7 21.90 8.09 -11.29
C GLU A 7 21.55 8.70 -12.66
N ALA A 8 20.28 8.98 -12.94
CA ALA A 8 19.88 9.64 -14.16
C ALA A 8 20.43 11.08 -14.24
N GLU A 9 20.37 11.82 -13.14
CA GLU A 9 20.96 13.15 -13.03
C GLU A 9 22.48 13.11 -13.25
N ARG A 10 23.18 12.16 -12.61
CA ARG A 10 24.62 11.96 -12.80
C ARG A 10 25.01 11.66 -14.25
N ARG A 11 24.11 11.03 -15.01
CA ARG A 11 24.29 10.73 -16.44
C ARG A 11 23.79 11.81 -17.38
N ASP A 12 23.33 12.94 -16.86
CA ASP A 12 22.72 14.03 -17.63
C ASP A 12 21.57 13.55 -18.53
N LEU A 13 20.74 12.64 -18.01
CA LEU A 13 19.58 12.12 -18.73
C LEU A 13 18.36 13.01 -18.50
N THR A 14 17.58 13.24 -19.56
CA THR A 14 16.26 13.89 -19.41
C THR A 14 15.31 12.96 -18.68
N VAL A 15 14.80 13.39 -17.53
CA VAL A 15 13.89 12.60 -16.70
C VAL A 15 12.47 13.15 -16.80
N PHE A 16 11.52 12.28 -17.09
CA PHE A 16 10.09 12.56 -16.97
C PHE A 16 9.55 11.79 -15.77
N ASP A 17 9.28 12.51 -14.69
CA ASP A 17 8.73 11.89 -13.46
C ASP A 17 7.23 11.67 -13.63
N ALA A 18 6.83 10.40 -13.75
CA ALA A 18 5.44 9.96 -13.82
C ALA A 18 4.90 9.45 -12.48
N THR A 19 5.56 9.75 -11.36
CA THR A 19 5.10 9.36 -10.02
C THR A 19 3.71 9.95 -9.74
N CYS A 20 2.80 9.11 -9.25
CA CYS A 20 1.47 9.56 -8.86
C CYS A 20 1.56 10.71 -7.83
N PRO A 21 0.77 11.79 -7.97
CA PRO A 21 0.79 12.92 -7.03
C PRO A 21 0.54 12.51 -5.57
N LEU A 22 -0.22 11.46 -5.32
CA LEU A 22 -0.43 10.96 -3.96
C LEU A 22 0.84 10.31 -3.38
N VAL A 23 1.57 9.53 -4.17
CA VAL A 23 2.88 8.98 -3.77
C VAL A 23 3.87 10.12 -3.54
N THR A 24 3.87 11.15 -4.38
CA THR A 24 4.68 12.36 -4.19
C THR A 24 4.35 13.06 -2.86
N LYS A 25 3.06 13.10 -2.47
CA LYS A 25 2.64 13.61 -1.14
C LYS A 25 3.32 12.83 -0.01
N VAL A 26 3.29 11.50 -0.06
CA VAL A 26 3.94 10.63 0.95
C VAL A 26 5.46 10.88 0.99
N HIS A 27 6.09 11.01 -0.17
CA HIS A 27 7.52 11.36 -0.27
C HIS A 27 7.85 12.70 0.41
N ILE A 28 7.00 13.71 0.24
CA ILE A 28 7.17 15.03 0.88
C ILE A 28 7.02 14.93 2.40
N GLU A 29 6.05 14.16 2.88
CA GLU A 29 5.82 13.97 4.32
C GLU A 29 6.99 13.24 4.98
N VAL A 30 7.47 12.15 4.38
CA VAL A 30 8.64 11.41 4.87
C VAL A 30 9.89 12.29 4.92
N ASN A 31 10.15 13.07 3.86
CA ASN A 31 11.27 14.01 3.84
C ASN A 31 11.15 15.08 4.94
N LYS A 32 9.92 15.54 5.22
CA LYS A 32 9.67 16.49 6.30
C LYS A 32 9.97 15.89 7.67
N PHE A 33 9.53 14.65 7.93
CA PHE A 33 9.84 13.96 9.19
C PHE A 33 11.35 13.77 9.34
N ALA A 34 12.03 13.30 8.31
CA ALA A 34 13.49 13.21 8.31
C ALA A 34 14.15 14.53 8.74
N LYS A 35 13.80 15.66 8.08
CA LYS A 35 14.38 16.99 8.37
C LYS A 35 14.14 17.50 9.79
N THR A 36 13.12 17.00 10.48
CA THR A 36 12.85 17.34 11.87
C THR A 36 13.51 16.38 12.86
N GLY A 37 14.22 15.35 12.39
CA GLY A 37 14.86 14.33 13.22
C GLY A 37 13.86 13.37 13.89
N VAL A 38 12.60 13.36 13.45
CA VAL A 38 11.54 12.47 13.94
C VAL A 38 11.68 11.12 13.27
N ASP A 39 11.59 10.04 14.05
CA ASP A 39 11.52 8.69 13.51
C ASP A 39 10.22 8.49 12.73
N ALA A 40 10.26 7.76 11.62
CA ALA A 40 9.10 7.46 10.80
C ALA A 40 8.86 5.95 10.70
N VAL A 41 7.60 5.55 10.67
CA VAL A 41 7.15 4.22 10.32
C VAL A 41 6.50 4.28 8.96
N LEU A 42 6.92 3.43 8.04
CA LEU A 42 6.24 3.20 6.78
C LEU A 42 5.49 1.87 6.87
N ILE A 43 4.17 1.92 6.76
CA ILE A 43 3.34 0.72 6.62
C ILE A 43 3.30 0.36 5.14
N GLY A 44 3.81 -0.83 4.75
CA GLY A 44 3.89 -1.22 3.35
C GLY A 44 4.61 -2.54 3.15
N HIS A 45 4.58 -3.07 1.94
CA HIS A 45 5.16 -4.37 1.62
C HIS A 45 6.63 -4.24 1.18
N ALA A 46 7.51 -5.01 1.82
CA ALA A 46 8.93 -5.08 1.47
C ALA A 46 9.13 -5.45 -0.01
N GLY A 47 10.08 -4.81 -0.67
CA GLY A 47 10.36 -5.03 -2.09
C GLY A 47 9.39 -4.35 -3.07
N HIS A 48 8.35 -3.68 -2.59
CA HIS A 48 7.45 -2.93 -3.46
C HIS A 48 8.11 -1.62 -3.93
N PRO A 49 8.06 -1.27 -5.24
CA PRO A 49 8.73 -0.07 -5.77
C PRO A 49 8.33 1.25 -5.08
N GLU A 50 7.07 1.39 -4.69
CA GLU A 50 6.60 2.56 -3.93
C GLU A 50 7.24 2.63 -2.54
N VAL A 51 7.35 1.49 -1.85
CA VAL A 51 7.97 1.40 -0.52
C VAL A 51 9.45 1.73 -0.62
N GLU A 52 10.18 1.14 -1.56
CA GLU A 52 11.59 1.47 -1.81
C GLU A 52 11.78 2.95 -2.16
N GLY A 53 10.86 3.50 -2.98
CA GLY A 53 10.86 4.91 -3.33
C GLY A 53 10.69 5.82 -2.11
N THR A 54 9.74 5.49 -1.26
CA THR A 54 9.42 6.24 -0.04
C THR A 54 10.55 6.14 0.99
N MET A 55 11.07 4.92 1.24
CA MET A 55 12.23 4.71 2.13
C MET A 55 13.44 5.55 1.68
N GLY A 56 13.70 5.60 0.38
CA GLY A 56 14.80 6.38 -0.19
C GLY A 56 14.66 7.89 -0.09
N ARG A 57 13.49 8.41 0.32
CA ARG A 57 13.28 9.86 0.58
C ARG A 57 13.59 10.26 2.02
N PHE A 58 13.79 9.30 2.91
CA PHE A 58 14.18 9.58 4.27
C PHE A 58 15.69 9.78 4.37
N ASP A 59 16.12 10.97 4.75
CA ASP A 59 17.53 11.31 4.91
C ASP A 59 17.95 11.17 6.38
N PRO A 60 18.75 10.16 6.73
CA PRO A 60 19.15 9.90 8.11
C PRO A 60 20.18 10.92 8.67
N GLN A 61 20.70 11.82 7.84
CA GLN A 61 21.68 12.83 8.31
C GLN A 61 21.11 13.74 9.41
N TYR A 62 19.78 13.86 9.50
CA TYR A 62 19.10 14.67 10.51
C TYR A 62 18.83 13.94 11.83
N GLY A 63 19.27 12.69 11.99
CA GLY A 63 19.26 11.93 13.25
C GLY A 63 18.09 10.98 13.46
N GLY A 64 17.01 11.05 12.64
CA GLY A 64 15.89 10.10 12.69
C GLY A 64 16.15 8.82 11.88
N ARG A 65 15.24 7.87 11.97
CA ARG A 65 15.22 6.61 11.21
C ARG A 65 13.87 6.37 10.59
N ILE A 66 13.82 5.58 9.51
CA ILE A 66 12.58 5.07 8.95
C ILE A 66 12.51 3.55 9.13
N HIS A 67 11.39 3.08 9.66
CA HIS A 67 11.11 1.69 9.96
C HIS A 67 10.01 1.18 9.03
N LEU A 68 10.26 0.09 8.31
CA LEU A 68 9.25 -0.59 7.52
C LEU A 68 8.52 -1.61 8.40
N ILE A 69 7.20 -1.61 8.34
CA ILE A 69 6.35 -2.62 8.97
C ILE A 69 5.27 -3.07 7.99
N GLU A 70 4.90 -4.34 8.03
CA GLU A 70 3.89 -4.92 7.16
C GLU A 70 2.60 -5.27 7.90
N ASP A 71 2.72 -5.68 9.16
CA ASP A 71 1.59 -6.18 9.96
C ASP A 71 1.70 -5.82 11.45
N VAL A 72 0.73 -6.29 12.23
CA VAL A 72 0.64 -6.07 13.69
C VAL A 72 1.81 -6.75 14.45
N LEU A 73 2.36 -7.84 13.93
CA LEU A 73 3.51 -8.52 14.57
C LEU A 73 4.76 -7.67 14.46
N ASP A 74 4.96 -6.99 13.34
CA ASP A 74 6.06 -6.05 13.16
C ASP A 74 5.95 -4.88 14.13
N VAL A 75 4.72 -4.38 14.37
CA VAL A 75 4.50 -3.36 15.41
C VAL A 75 4.93 -3.85 16.78
N ALA A 76 4.60 -5.10 17.13
CA ALA A 76 4.99 -5.69 18.42
C ALA A 76 6.52 -5.78 18.55
N ASN A 77 7.20 -6.11 17.46
CA ASN A 77 8.66 -6.30 17.40
C ASN A 77 9.46 -4.98 17.24
N LEU A 78 8.79 -3.85 17.01
CA LEU A 78 9.45 -2.56 16.87
C LEU A 78 10.09 -2.13 18.19
N ASP A 79 11.42 -2.25 18.28
CA ASP A 79 12.20 -1.97 19.49
C ASP A 79 12.50 -0.48 19.63
N LEU A 80 11.47 0.28 20.05
CA LEU A 80 11.55 1.71 20.34
C LEU A 80 10.88 2.01 21.69
N PRO A 81 11.38 3.00 22.45
CA PRO A 81 10.67 3.51 23.63
C PRO A 81 9.26 4.00 23.27
N THR A 82 8.29 3.75 24.13
CA THR A 82 6.88 4.09 23.87
C THR A 82 6.60 5.59 23.82
N ASP A 83 7.52 6.41 24.32
CA ASP A 83 7.47 7.86 24.31
C ASP A 83 8.29 8.49 23.17
N THR A 84 8.85 7.66 22.26
CA THR A 84 9.58 8.14 21.08
C THR A 84 8.69 9.08 20.27
N ASP A 85 9.26 10.19 19.83
CA ASP A 85 8.60 11.07 18.83
C ASP A 85 8.63 10.37 17.49
N LEU A 86 7.47 9.91 17.07
CA LEU A 86 7.28 8.97 15.97
C LEU A 86 6.16 9.46 15.05
N ALA A 87 6.34 9.33 13.75
CA ALA A 87 5.30 9.57 12.76
C ALA A 87 5.07 8.32 11.92
N PHE A 88 3.92 8.20 11.28
CA PHE A 88 3.72 7.14 10.30
C PHE A 88 3.18 7.66 8.98
N VAL A 89 3.46 6.92 7.92
CA VAL A 89 2.89 7.03 6.57
C VAL A 89 2.57 5.64 6.05
N THR A 90 1.75 5.54 4.99
CA THR A 90 1.37 4.25 4.42
C THR A 90 1.65 4.19 2.92
N GLN A 91 1.86 2.99 2.40
CA GLN A 91 1.78 2.71 0.98
C GLN A 91 0.36 2.98 0.48
N THR A 92 0.21 3.52 -0.73
CA THR A 92 -1.08 4.04 -1.22
C THR A 92 -2.07 2.97 -1.69
N THR A 93 -1.63 1.72 -1.85
CA THR A 93 -2.42 0.60 -2.41
C THR A 93 -2.66 -0.55 -1.43
N LEU A 94 -2.59 -0.27 -0.13
CA LEU A 94 -2.82 -1.27 0.91
C LEU A 94 -4.30 -1.64 1.06
N SER A 95 -4.54 -2.75 1.75
CA SER A 95 -5.87 -3.09 2.29
C SER A 95 -6.27 -2.06 3.35
N MET A 96 -7.46 -1.50 3.21
CA MET A 96 -8.01 -0.53 4.18
C MET A 96 -8.15 -1.16 5.57
N ASP A 97 -8.71 -2.37 5.62
CA ASP A 97 -9.03 -3.04 6.87
C ASP A 97 -7.74 -3.45 7.60
N ASP A 98 -6.79 -4.10 6.89
CA ASP A 98 -5.51 -4.52 7.48
C ASP A 98 -4.68 -3.31 7.93
N THR A 99 -4.69 -2.22 7.16
CA THR A 99 -3.97 -0.99 7.52
C THR A 99 -4.56 -0.34 8.78
N ALA A 100 -5.88 -0.37 8.94
CA ALA A 100 -6.53 0.16 10.14
C ALA A 100 -6.08 -0.62 11.39
N GLU A 101 -6.00 -1.95 11.33
CA GLU A 101 -5.53 -2.79 12.44
C GLU A 101 -4.07 -2.45 12.82
N VAL A 102 -3.18 -2.27 11.83
CA VAL A 102 -1.78 -1.88 12.05
C VAL A 102 -1.68 -0.49 12.68
N ILE A 103 -2.47 0.48 12.18
CA ILE A 103 -2.51 1.85 12.73
C ILE A 103 -2.99 1.84 14.16
N ASP A 104 -4.02 1.07 14.49
CA ASP A 104 -4.54 0.97 15.86
C ASP A 104 -3.49 0.32 16.80
N ALA A 105 -2.79 -0.71 16.34
CA ALA A 105 -1.69 -1.30 17.10
C ALA A 105 -0.56 -0.29 17.35
N LEU A 106 -0.17 0.50 16.33
CA LEU A 106 0.82 1.56 16.47
C LEU A 106 0.39 2.63 17.47
N LYS A 107 -0.85 3.13 17.40
CA LYS A 107 -1.37 4.13 18.34
C LYS A 107 -1.44 3.60 19.78
N ASN A 108 -1.76 2.33 19.95
CA ASN A 108 -1.78 1.69 21.26
C ASN A 108 -0.37 1.58 21.86
N LYS A 109 0.64 1.22 21.03
CA LYS A 109 2.04 1.10 21.48
C LYS A 109 2.72 2.46 21.64
N PHE A 110 2.43 3.42 20.75
CA PHE A 110 3.01 4.76 20.72
C PHE A 110 1.91 5.83 20.77
N PRO A 111 1.39 6.16 21.95
CA PRO A 111 0.23 7.06 22.08
C PRO A 111 0.43 8.49 21.54
N LYS A 112 1.69 8.90 21.34
CA LYS A 112 2.05 10.21 20.81
C LYS A 112 2.37 10.20 19.31
N ILE A 113 2.16 9.07 18.62
CA ILE A 113 2.50 8.94 17.20
C ILE A 113 1.75 9.97 16.34
N HIS A 114 2.47 10.62 15.45
CA HIS A 114 1.90 11.60 14.52
C HIS A 114 1.33 10.89 13.28
N ALA A 115 0.03 11.08 13.07
CA ALA A 115 -0.65 10.60 11.87
C ALA A 115 -0.46 11.56 10.68
N PRO A 116 -0.51 11.08 9.45
CA PRO A 116 -0.56 11.94 8.27
C PRO A 116 -1.79 12.86 8.33
N ARG A 117 -1.69 14.07 7.74
CA ARG A 117 -2.78 15.06 7.74
C ARG A 117 -4.02 14.60 6.96
N LYS A 118 -3.84 13.73 6.01
CA LYS A 118 -4.88 13.08 5.19
C LYS A 118 -4.43 11.64 4.96
N ASP A 119 -5.40 10.75 4.80
CA ASP A 119 -5.13 9.35 4.51
C ASP A 119 -4.21 9.22 3.29
N ASP A 120 -3.25 8.32 3.39
CA ASP A 120 -2.29 8.04 2.32
C ASP A 120 -2.85 7.02 1.32
N ILE A 121 -3.79 6.17 1.74
CA ILE A 121 -4.43 5.21 0.83
C ILE A 121 -5.24 5.97 -0.22
N CYS A 122 -5.00 5.63 -1.48
CA CYS A 122 -5.63 6.27 -2.61
C CYS A 122 -7.15 6.10 -2.59
N TYR A 123 -7.92 7.18 -2.75
CA TYR A 123 -9.39 7.12 -2.81
C TYR A 123 -9.89 6.14 -3.89
N ALA A 124 -9.16 6.02 -5.01
CA ALA A 124 -9.50 5.06 -6.05
C ALA A 124 -9.31 3.61 -5.57
N THR A 125 -8.29 3.35 -4.75
CA THR A 125 -8.08 2.05 -4.07
C THR A 125 -9.22 1.77 -3.09
N GLN A 126 -9.61 2.76 -2.28
CA GLN A 126 -10.74 2.64 -1.33
C GLN A 126 -12.04 2.30 -2.07
N ASN A 127 -12.41 3.11 -3.07
CA ASN A 127 -13.64 2.89 -3.85
C ASN A 127 -13.68 1.52 -4.53
N ARG A 128 -12.53 1.04 -5.04
CA ARG A 128 -12.46 -0.30 -5.64
C ARG A 128 -12.62 -1.40 -4.61
N GLN A 129 -12.02 -1.26 -3.44
CA GLN A 129 -12.19 -2.23 -2.35
C GLN A 129 -13.65 -2.28 -1.88
N ASP A 130 -14.31 -1.14 -1.73
CA ASP A 130 -15.72 -1.08 -1.35
C ASP A 130 -16.61 -1.73 -2.42
N ALA A 131 -16.35 -1.48 -3.70
CA ALA A 131 -17.07 -2.15 -4.79
C ALA A 131 -16.86 -3.67 -4.79
N VAL A 132 -15.65 -4.15 -4.49
CA VAL A 132 -15.38 -5.59 -4.38
C VAL A 132 -16.09 -6.20 -3.17
N LYS A 133 -16.19 -5.50 -2.03
CA LYS A 133 -16.99 -5.96 -0.88
C LYS A 133 -18.46 -6.19 -1.28
N GLU A 134 -19.04 -5.28 -2.07
CA GLU A 134 -20.40 -5.44 -2.59
C GLU A 134 -20.51 -6.61 -3.59
N LEU A 135 -19.57 -6.77 -4.50
CA LEU A 135 -19.55 -7.86 -5.48
C LEU A 135 -19.42 -9.21 -4.78
N ALA A 136 -18.49 -9.36 -3.84
CA ALA A 136 -18.27 -10.61 -3.11
C ALA A 136 -19.51 -11.05 -2.31
N ALA A 137 -20.30 -10.09 -1.82
CA ALA A 137 -21.56 -10.40 -1.13
C ALA A 137 -22.69 -10.91 -2.06
N ARG A 138 -22.58 -10.68 -3.37
CA ARG A 138 -23.65 -10.99 -4.35
C ARG A 138 -23.25 -12.02 -5.40
N CYS A 139 -21.95 -12.24 -5.59
CA CYS A 139 -21.41 -13.07 -6.67
C CYS A 139 -20.64 -14.25 -6.10
N GLN A 140 -20.80 -15.41 -6.75
CA GLN A 140 -20.07 -16.63 -6.38
C GLN A 140 -18.64 -16.61 -6.92
N VAL A 141 -18.43 -15.91 -8.05
CA VAL A 141 -17.11 -15.70 -8.66
C VAL A 141 -16.90 -14.21 -8.89
N VAL A 142 -15.71 -13.73 -8.61
CA VAL A 142 -15.28 -12.36 -8.92
C VAL A 142 -14.06 -12.42 -9.84
N LEU A 143 -14.16 -11.77 -10.99
CA LEU A 143 -13.04 -11.58 -11.91
C LEU A 143 -12.48 -10.18 -11.70
N VAL A 144 -11.18 -10.11 -11.40
CA VAL A 144 -10.44 -8.87 -11.34
C VAL A 144 -9.61 -8.74 -12.61
N VAL A 145 -9.93 -7.76 -13.45
CA VAL A 145 -9.15 -7.46 -14.65
C VAL A 145 -7.99 -6.56 -14.27
N GLY A 146 -6.76 -7.03 -14.45
CA GLY A 146 -5.54 -6.29 -14.11
C GLY A 146 -4.30 -7.17 -14.15
N SER A 147 -3.13 -6.51 -14.13
CA SER A 147 -1.85 -7.21 -14.19
C SER A 147 -1.49 -7.90 -12.86
N PRO A 148 -0.87 -9.09 -12.88
CA PRO A 148 -0.27 -9.71 -11.70
C PRO A 148 0.76 -8.83 -10.97
N ASN A 149 1.36 -7.87 -11.67
CA ASN A 149 2.31 -6.92 -11.10
C ASN A 149 1.63 -5.71 -10.41
N SER A 150 0.30 -5.57 -10.54
CA SER A 150 -0.46 -4.51 -9.89
C SER A 150 -0.79 -4.88 -8.46
N SER A 151 -0.23 -4.14 -7.49
CA SER A 151 -0.55 -4.30 -6.06
C SER A 151 -2.05 -4.12 -5.82
N ASN A 152 -2.69 -3.11 -6.43
CA ASN A 152 -4.12 -2.89 -6.29
C ASN A 152 -4.95 -4.07 -6.81
N SER A 153 -4.63 -4.61 -8.00
CA SER A 153 -5.36 -5.75 -8.58
C SER A 153 -5.26 -7.01 -7.72
N ASN A 154 -4.07 -7.32 -7.21
CA ASN A 154 -3.87 -8.43 -6.28
C ASN A 154 -4.70 -8.24 -5.01
N ARG A 155 -4.71 -7.03 -4.46
CA ARG A 155 -5.45 -6.71 -3.24
C ARG A 155 -6.96 -6.88 -3.42
N LEU A 156 -7.52 -6.50 -4.57
CA LEU A 156 -8.94 -6.71 -4.89
C LEU A 156 -9.30 -8.21 -4.97
N ARG A 157 -8.44 -9.03 -5.58
CA ARG A 157 -8.62 -10.48 -5.63
C ARG A 157 -8.62 -11.07 -4.23
N GLU A 158 -7.60 -10.77 -3.42
CA GLU A 158 -7.46 -11.27 -2.06
C GLU A 158 -8.64 -10.87 -1.17
N LEU A 159 -9.15 -9.65 -1.34
CA LEU A 159 -10.31 -9.17 -0.60
C LEU A 159 -11.57 -9.98 -0.96
N ALA A 160 -11.80 -10.25 -2.24
CA ALA A 160 -12.94 -11.08 -2.68
C ALA A 160 -12.84 -12.51 -2.13
N GLU A 161 -11.63 -13.12 -2.16
CA GLU A 161 -11.39 -14.46 -1.60
C GLU A 161 -11.64 -14.49 -0.08
N ARG A 162 -11.18 -13.49 0.64
CA ARG A 162 -11.37 -13.36 2.09
C ARG A 162 -12.84 -13.23 2.48
N LEU A 163 -13.66 -12.65 1.61
CA LEU A 163 -15.11 -12.51 1.79
C LEU A 163 -15.91 -13.75 1.32
N GLY A 164 -15.21 -14.79 0.87
CA GLY A 164 -15.82 -16.10 0.53
C GLY A 164 -16.21 -16.28 -0.94
N ALA A 165 -15.98 -15.30 -1.81
CA ALA A 165 -16.14 -15.49 -3.24
C ALA A 165 -14.92 -16.24 -3.83
N LYS A 166 -15.11 -16.99 -4.91
CA LYS A 166 -13.98 -17.46 -5.72
C LYS A 166 -13.49 -16.28 -6.56
N ALA A 167 -12.21 -15.90 -6.44
CA ALA A 167 -11.70 -14.76 -7.18
C ALA A 167 -10.53 -15.12 -8.09
N HIS A 168 -10.52 -14.54 -9.27
CA HIS A 168 -9.45 -14.74 -10.24
C HIS A 168 -8.96 -13.40 -10.79
N LEU A 169 -7.64 -13.22 -10.82
CA LEU A 169 -6.99 -12.10 -11.47
C LEU A 169 -6.65 -12.52 -12.91
N ILE A 170 -7.09 -11.72 -13.86
CA ILE A 170 -6.86 -11.97 -15.29
C ILE A 170 -6.37 -10.68 -15.98
N ASP A 171 -5.38 -10.81 -16.83
CA ASP A 171 -4.90 -9.69 -17.64
C ASP A 171 -5.79 -9.48 -18.88
N ASN A 172 -6.35 -10.57 -19.40
CA ASN A 172 -7.24 -10.54 -20.57
C ASN A 172 -8.22 -11.73 -20.58
N ALA A 173 -9.23 -11.65 -21.45
CA ALA A 173 -10.28 -12.66 -21.54
C ALA A 173 -9.78 -14.07 -21.94
N GLY A 174 -8.60 -14.18 -22.57
CA GLY A 174 -8.02 -15.47 -22.95
C GLY A 174 -7.55 -16.32 -21.77
N GLU A 175 -7.39 -15.71 -20.60
CA GLU A 175 -6.96 -16.40 -19.37
C GLU A 175 -8.13 -17.04 -18.60
N MET A 176 -9.38 -16.74 -18.99
CA MET A 176 -10.55 -17.31 -18.34
C MET A 176 -10.64 -18.82 -18.60
N GLN A 177 -10.89 -19.57 -17.54
CA GLN A 177 -11.07 -21.03 -17.59
C GLN A 177 -12.55 -21.39 -17.41
N LYS A 178 -13.10 -22.23 -18.28
CA LYS A 178 -14.49 -22.61 -18.22
C LYS A 178 -14.92 -23.25 -16.90
N ASP A 179 -14.01 -23.98 -16.27
CA ASP A 179 -14.26 -24.69 -15.02
C ASP A 179 -14.51 -23.74 -13.84
N TRP A 180 -14.05 -22.49 -13.92
CA TRP A 180 -14.34 -21.47 -12.90
C TRP A 180 -15.83 -21.14 -12.78
N PHE A 181 -16.58 -21.38 -13.86
CA PHE A 181 -17.99 -21.02 -13.98
C PHE A 181 -18.93 -22.23 -13.88
N ALA A 182 -18.38 -23.43 -13.61
CA ALA A 182 -19.22 -24.61 -13.48
C ALA A 182 -20.13 -24.54 -12.25
N GLY A 183 -21.45 -24.53 -12.46
CA GLY A 183 -22.43 -24.38 -11.37
C GLY A 183 -22.52 -23.02 -10.76
N VAL A 184 -22.01 -21.97 -11.45
CA VAL A 184 -22.02 -20.58 -11.00
C VAL A 184 -23.16 -19.82 -11.67
N ASP A 185 -24.01 -19.20 -10.84
CA ASP A 185 -25.17 -18.41 -11.33
C ASP A 185 -24.83 -16.92 -11.45
N THR A 186 -23.85 -16.44 -10.67
CA THR A 186 -23.51 -15.01 -10.59
C THR A 186 -22.01 -14.77 -10.65
N VAL A 187 -21.59 -13.90 -11.56
CA VAL A 187 -20.20 -13.48 -11.74
C VAL A 187 -20.10 -11.97 -11.63
N GLY A 188 -19.24 -11.49 -10.76
CA GLY A 188 -18.87 -10.08 -10.65
C GLY A 188 -17.60 -9.80 -11.45
N VAL A 189 -17.50 -8.62 -12.08
CA VAL A 189 -16.30 -8.18 -12.80
C VAL A 189 -15.89 -6.81 -12.28
N THR A 190 -14.63 -6.67 -11.93
CA THR A 190 -14.01 -5.41 -11.53
C THR A 190 -12.65 -5.24 -12.21
N ALA A 191 -12.02 -4.08 -12.05
CA ALA A 191 -10.69 -3.80 -12.59
C ALA A 191 -9.81 -3.11 -11.55
N GLY A 192 -8.51 -3.43 -11.61
CA GLY A 192 -7.50 -2.92 -10.70
C GLY A 192 -6.46 -2.01 -11.36
#